data_5e9acd38e8ef3c0a051512329dd051bd
#
_entry.id   5e9acd38e8ef3c0a051512329dd051bd
#
_cell.length_a   1.000
_cell.length_b   1.000
_cell.length_c   1.000
_cell.angle_alpha   90.00
_cell.angle_beta   90.00
_cell.angle_gamma   90.00
#
_symmetry.space_group_name_H-M   'P 1'
#
loop_
_entity.id
_entity.type
_entity.pdbx_description
1 polymer ?
#
loop_
_entity_poly.entity_id
_entity_poly.type
_entity_poly.pdbx_seq_one_letter_code
_entity_poly.pdbx_strand_id
1 'polypeptide(L)'
;MRIVIKETVWSFKKNLKFNVLLILQLSIYFWLICMLINTFFDMGFKNYYKDFIVNDKIYYQLSFFKGPVLWGELLSNDSEAENINNFIKELKDQEDYIYTKYTSSSDLTLKKYKLKEKGISLEKLNDFASIDNSDPNLINLKSTQMDKNGFEYFDFEMYKGRLFNNNDYILKSTSDKLSIILGNDYKEIFNIGDEIEFEYEGKLFIGTIIGILKEDSKIYNSNIHSTNLNNQIILPLVDLGYVPINEVDKLFRANIYTTILTGANVIADVDTDNIKITKTINELCNRFGVMRYEPSLTSSTNGMDLFINESDQVRKIMFVMILLITFLSIFSFVINIYNKIEKNSRRYLIHILQGASIGNILFSYLLEVFIIILSSLGISSYLLRNEISISYKFLLLLLLIEIIVSIIVCSAIAYRLNNLSSDKILRRE
;
A
#
# COMPACT_ATOMS: atom_id res chain seq x y z
N MET A 1 0.39 -35.51 40.85
CA MET A 1 -0.40 -34.72 39.88
C MET A 1 -1.67 -34.09 40.49
N ARG A 2 -2.59 -34.87 41.09
CA ARG A 2 -3.87 -34.36 41.65
C ARG A 2 -3.67 -33.29 42.75
N ILE A 3 -2.63 -33.43 43.59
CA ILE A 3 -2.29 -32.47 44.65
C ILE A 3 -1.77 -31.15 44.04
N VAL A 4 -0.91 -31.22 43.06
CA VAL A 4 -0.36 -30.03 42.37
C VAL A 4 -1.45 -29.18 41.71
N ILE A 5 -2.40 -29.83 41.04
CA ILE A 5 -3.53 -29.13 40.40
C ILE A 5 -4.42 -28.43 41.44
N LYS A 6 -4.73 -29.13 42.57
CA LYS A 6 -5.49 -28.52 43.67
C LYS A 6 -4.77 -27.30 44.27
N GLU A 7 -3.46 -27.41 44.40
CA GLU A 7 -2.60 -26.35 44.92
C GLU A 7 -2.57 -25.14 43.98
N THR A 8 -2.42 -25.37 42.69
CA THR A 8 -2.47 -24.33 41.66
C THR A 8 -3.81 -23.59 41.67
N VAL A 9 -4.92 -24.30 41.65
CA VAL A 9 -6.28 -23.71 41.69
C VAL A 9 -6.50 -22.89 42.96
N TRP A 10 -6.05 -23.42 44.11
CA TRP A 10 -6.18 -22.71 45.36
C TRP A 10 -5.30 -21.45 45.42
N SER A 11 -4.03 -21.52 44.96
CA SER A 11 -3.11 -20.40 44.85
C SER A 11 -3.68 -19.32 43.94
N PHE A 12 -4.22 -19.72 42.77
CA PHE A 12 -4.86 -18.82 41.83
C PHE A 12 -6.05 -18.07 42.44
N LYS A 13 -6.95 -18.79 43.13
CA LYS A 13 -8.13 -18.18 43.80
C LYS A 13 -7.73 -17.23 44.92
N LYS A 14 -6.77 -17.62 45.77
CA LYS A 14 -6.30 -16.81 46.90
C LYS A 14 -5.68 -15.49 46.45
N ASN A 15 -4.97 -15.50 45.30
CA ASN A 15 -4.29 -14.34 44.72
C ASN A 15 -5.05 -13.78 43.51
N LEU A 16 -6.38 -13.96 43.46
CA LEU A 16 -7.18 -13.65 42.25
C LEU A 16 -6.98 -12.23 41.78
N LYS A 17 -7.07 -11.22 42.67
CA LYS A 17 -6.88 -9.80 42.30
C LYS A 17 -5.52 -9.55 41.65
N PHE A 18 -4.50 -10.21 42.15
CA PHE A 18 -3.14 -10.07 41.66
C PHE A 18 -2.96 -10.79 40.32
N ASN A 19 -3.49 -11.98 40.15
CA ASN A 19 -3.43 -12.73 38.89
C ASN A 19 -4.23 -12.03 37.79
N VAL A 20 -5.38 -11.42 38.08
CA VAL A 20 -6.14 -10.60 37.14
C VAL A 20 -5.33 -9.38 36.68
N LEU A 21 -4.64 -8.69 37.60
CA LEU A 21 -3.79 -7.57 37.26
C LEU A 21 -2.64 -7.99 36.30
N LEU A 22 -2.02 -9.15 36.57
CA LEU A 22 -0.98 -9.70 35.68
C LEU A 22 -1.54 -10.07 34.31
N ILE A 23 -2.71 -10.67 34.23
CA ILE A 23 -3.39 -11.01 32.98
C ILE A 23 -3.64 -9.74 32.17
N LEU A 24 -4.17 -8.69 32.77
CA LEU A 24 -4.41 -7.41 32.10
C LEU A 24 -3.11 -6.76 31.62
N GLN A 25 -2.08 -6.73 32.46
CA GLN A 25 -0.76 -6.19 32.10
C GLN A 25 -0.17 -6.93 30.89
N LEU A 26 -0.16 -8.26 30.91
CA LEU A 26 0.35 -9.07 29.80
C LEU A 26 -0.54 -8.95 28.55
N SER A 27 -1.85 -8.83 28.70
CA SER A 27 -2.74 -8.62 27.55
C SER A 27 -2.46 -7.30 26.82
N ILE A 28 -2.22 -6.22 27.56
CA ILE A 28 -1.82 -4.92 27.01
C ILE A 28 -0.46 -5.02 26.35
N TYR A 29 0.50 -5.71 26.97
CA TYR A 29 1.82 -5.93 26.41
C TYR A 29 1.75 -6.68 25.07
N PHE A 30 1.00 -7.79 24.99
CA PHE A 30 0.83 -8.55 23.76
C PHE A 30 0.11 -7.74 22.67
N TRP A 31 -0.91 -7.01 23.05
CA TRP A 31 -1.62 -6.12 22.11
C TRP A 31 -0.67 -5.07 21.53
N LEU A 32 0.12 -4.37 22.36
CA LEU A 32 1.09 -3.38 21.90
C LEU A 32 2.19 -3.97 21.02
N ILE A 33 2.76 -5.11 21.41
CA ILE A 33 3.77 -5.79 20.60
C ILE A 33 3.20 -6.21 19.26
N CYS A 34 2.01 -6.79 19.23
CA CYS A 34 1.34 -7.17 17.98
C CYS A 34 1.16 -5.98 17.05
N MET A 35 0.67 -4.85 17.57
CA MET A 35 0.50 -3.62 16.80
C MET A 35 1.84 -3.11 16.25
N LEU A 36 2.87 -3.04 17.09
CA LEU A 36 4.20 -2.57 16.69
C LEU A 36 4.84 -3.49 15.64
N ILE A 37 4.73 -4.80 15.82
CA ILE A 37 5.31 -5.76 14.87
C ILE A 37 4.51 -5.74 13.56
N ASN A 38 3.18 -5.64 13.61
CA ASN A 38 2.39 -5.51 12.38
C ASN A 38 2.79 -4.24 11.62
N THR A 39 2.86 -3.10 12.30
CA THR A 39 3.32 -1.85 11.70
C THR A 39 4.75 -1.97 11.14
N PHE A 40 5.64 -2.67 11.84
CA PHE A 40 7.00 -2.93 11.38
C PHE A 40 7.04 -3.80 10.11
N PHE A 41 6.16 -4.80 10.00
CA PHE A 41 6.07 -5.66 8.81
C PHE A 41 5.26 -5.00 7.68
N ASP A 42 4.22 -4.22 7.99
CA ASP A 42 3.46 -3.44 7.00
C ASP A 42 4.30 -2.29 6.43
N MET A 43 5.17 -1.70 7.25
CA MET A 43 6.26 -0.83 6.79
C MET A 43 7.38 -1.61 6.08
N GLY A 44 7.24 -2.91 5.95
CA GLY A 44 8.19 -3.80 5.29
C GLY A 44 8.26 -3.58 3.80
N PHE A 45 8.84 -2.46 3.42
CA PHE A 45 9.15 -1.97 2.09
C PHE A 45 9.83 -2.97 1.14
N LYS A 46 10.22 -4.14 1.59
CA LYS A 46 10.80 -5.16 0.70
C LYS A 46 9.88 -5.58 -0.44
N ASN A 47 8.57 -5.54 -0.24
CA ASN A 47 7.62 -5.77 -1.33
C ASN A 47 7.43 -4.49 -2.17
N TYR A 48 7.40 -3.32 -1.54
CA TYR A 48 7.39 -2.04 -2.24
C TYR A 48 8.65 -1.85 -3.10
N TYR A 49 9.84 -2.13 -2.60
CA TYR A 49 11.08 -2.01 -3.38
C TYR A 49 11.13 -2.96 -4.58
N LYS A 50 10.59 -4.19 -4.47
CA LYS A 50 10.47 -5.08 -5.62
C LYS A 50 9.49 -4.59 -6.65
N ASP A 51 8.44 -3.90 -6.22
CA ASP A 51 7.44 -3.31 -7.12
C ASP A 51 7.94 -1.98 -7.73
N PHE A 52 8.97 -1.33 -7.13
CA PHE A 52 9.56 -0.08 -7.63
C PHE A 52 10.66 -0.26 -8.63
N ILE A 53 11.50 -1.24 -8.43
CA ILE A 53 12.46 -1.68 -9.42
C ILE A 53 11.73 -2.73 -10.26
N VAL A 54 10.64 -2.34 -10.90
CA VAL A 54 10.11 -3.13 -12.00
C VAL A 54 11.16 -3.03 -13.10
N ASN A 55 11.93 -4.08 -13.26
CA ASN A 55 12.94 -4.24 -14.31
C ASN A 55 14.13 -3.25 -14.27
N ASP A 56 14.69 -2.95 -13.09
CA ASP A 56 15.86 -2.10 -12.92
C ASP A 56 15.71 -0.67 -13.51
N LYS A 57 14.50 -0.10 -13.42
CA LYS A 57 14.20 1.25 -13.91
C LYS A 57 13.91 2.22 -12.76
N ILE A 58 14.31 3.47 -12.96
CA ILE A 58 13.98 4.61 -12.08
C ILE A 58 12.94 5.48 -12.78
N TYR A 59 11.96 5.95 -12.01
CA TYR A 59 10.89 6.80 -12.48
C TYR A 59 11.11 8.25 -12.00
N TYR A 60 11.03 9.17 -12.91
CA TYR A 60 10.96 10.61 -12.64
C TYR A 60 9.61 11.12 -13.09
N GLN A 61 9.15 12.20 -12.47
CA GLN A 61 7.96 12.92 -12.88
C GLN A 61 8.35 14.29 -13.41
N LEU A 62 8.00 14.58 -14.66
CA LEU A 62 8.11 15.90 -15.23
C LEU A 62 6.78 16.64 -15.09
N SER A 63 6.80 17.80 -14.48
CA SER A 63 5.64 18.66 -14.27
C SER A 63 5.96 20.10 -14.60
N PHE A 64 4.93 20.87 -14.94
CA PHE A 64 5.05 22.30 -15.26
C PHE A 64 4.20 23.09 -14.27
N PHE A 65 4.82 23.90 -13.41
CA PHE A 65 4.11 24.63 -12.35
C PHE A 65 3.15 25.70 -12.91
N LYS A 66 3.44 26.26 -14.08
CA LYS A 66 2.56 27.22 -14.77
C LYS A 66 1.66 26.55 -15.82
N GLY A 67 1.14 25.38 -15.55
CA GLY A 67 0.20 24.65 -16.42
C GLY A 67 -1.01 25.49 -16.89
N PRO A 68 -1.68 26.28 -16.05
CA PRO A 68 -2.78 27.16 -16.48
C PRO A 68 -2.35 28.24 -17.49
N VAL A 69 -1.13 28.77 -17.39
CA VAL A 69 -0.58 29.75 -18.36
C VAL A 69 -0.32 29.06 -19.68
N LEU A 70 0.32 27.89 -19.66
CA LEU A 70 0.54 27.06 -20.84
C LEU A 70 -0.79 26.74 -21.54
N TRP A 71 -1.81 26.31 -20.81
CA TRP A 71 -3.12 26.00 -21.35
C TRP A 71 -3.77 27.21 -22.06
N GLY A 72 -3.70 28.39 -21.44
CA GLY A 72 -4.22 29.63 -22.04
C GLY A 72 -3.50 30.01 -23.33
N GLU A 73 -2.18 29.85 -23.42
CA GLU A 73 -1.39 30.09 -24.61
C GLU A 73 -1.69 29.06 -25.70
N LEU A 74 -1.88 27.79 -25.36
CA LEU A 74 -2.25 26.75 -26.34
C LEU A 74 -3.63 26.98 -26.96
N LEU A 75 -4.55 27.65 -26.26
CA LEU A 75 -5.86 28.03 -26.81
C LEU A 75 -5.77 29.20 -27.78
N SER A 76 -4.95 30.19 -27.47
CA SER A 76 -4.94 31.47 -28.16
C SER A 76 -3.88 31.58 -29.26
N ASN A 77 -2.86 30.72 -29.25
CA ASN A 77 -1.69 30.82 -30.12
C ASN A 77 -1.36 29.48 -30.82
N ASP A 78 -1.70 29.35 -32.08
CA ASP A 78 -1.42 28.15 -32.87
C ASP A 78 0.06 27.89 -33.09
N SER A 79 0.90 28.93 -33.18
CA SER A 79 2.35 28.75 -33.29
C SER A 79 2.97 28.20 -32.04
N GLU A 80 2.44 28.56 -30.86
CA GLU A 80 2.87 27.97 -29.59
C GLU A 80 2.43 26.51 -29.48
N ALA A 81 1.23 26.19 -29.94
CA ALA A 81 0.77 24.80 -29.96
C ALA A 81 1.63 23.91 -30.84
N GLU A 82 2.10 24.43 -32.00
CA GLU A 82 3.05 23.72 -32.87
C GLU A 82 4.42 23.56 -32.19
N ASN A 83 4.91 24.62 -31.55
CA ASN A 83 6.15 24.58 -30.76
C ASN A 83 6.11 23.52 -29.66
N ILE A 84 5.03 23.48 -28.88
CA ILE A 84 4.81 22.49 -27.84
C ILE A 84 4.70 21.07 -28.39
N ASN A 85 4.03 20.88 -29.53
CA ASN A 85 3.97 19.59 -30.22
C ASN A 85 5.36 19.08 -30.59
N ASN A 86 6.19 19.96 -31.15
CA ASN A 86 7.58 19.63 -31.53
C ASN A 86 8.42 19.31 -30.26
N PHE A 87 8.23 20.07 -29.18
CA PHE A 87 8.87 19.78 -27.89
C PHE A 87 8.49 18.40 -27.36
N ILE A 88 7.20 18.04 -27.38
CA ILE A 88 6.73 16.72 -26.98
C ILE A 88 7.34 15.59 -27.80
N LYS A 89 7.45 15.79 -29.11
CA LYS A 89 8.11 14.82 -30.02
C LYS A 89 9.57 14.62 -29.64
N GLU A 90 10.32 15.70 -29.47
CA GLU A 90 11.73 15.63 -29.05
C GLU A 90 11.93 15.00 -27.69
N LEU A 91 11.00 15.20 -26.74
CA LEU A 91 11.01 14.51 -25.46
C LEU A 91 10.81 12.99 -25.59
N LYS A 92 9.94 12.57 -26.52
CA LYS A 92 9.64 11.16 -26.76
C LYS A 92 10.74 10.42 -27.54
N ASP A 93 11.52 11.14 -28.32
CA ASP A 93 12.54 10.59 -29.23
C ASP A 93 13.94 10.45 -28.58
N GLN A 94 14.07 10.71 -27.26
CA GLN A 94 15.34 10.54 -26.53
C GLN A 94 15.69 9.07 -26.32
N GLU A 95 16.98 8.73 -26.45
CA GLU A 95 17.48 7.36 -26.24
C GLU A 95 17.81 7.06 -24.77
N ASP A 96 18.12 8.08 -23.97
CA ASP A 96 18.58 7.93 -22.59
C ASP A 96 17.45 7.62 -21.60
N TYR A 97 16.20 7.83 -22.00
CA TYR A 97 15.01 7.58 -21.17
C TYR A 97 13.75 7.36 -22.03
N ILE A 98 12.76 6.77 -21.44
CA ILE A 98 11.42 6.65 -22.02
C ILE A 98 10.57 7.77 -21.44
N TYR A 99 10.16 8.73 -22.29
CA TYR A 99 9.15 9.71 -21.93
C TYR A 99 7.77 9.15 -22.20
N THR A 100 6.93 9.10 -21.17
CA THR A 100 5.58 8.57 -21.30
C THR A 100 4.59 9.30 -20.40
N LYS A 101 3.37 9.40 -20.85
CA LYS A 101 2.25 9.89 -20.07
C LYS A 101 1.17 8.84 -20.00
N TYR A 102 0.80 8.52 -18.77
CA TYR A 102 -0.42 7.79 -18.47
C TYR A 102 -1.08 8.38 -17.23
N THR A 103 -2.41 8.41 -17.24
CA THR A 103 -3.22 8.95 -16.15
C THR A 103 -4.30 7.94 -15.84
N SER A 104 -4.30 7.41 -14.64
CA SER A 104 -5.36 6.53 -14.13
C SER A 104 -6.41 7.37 -13.41
N SER A 105 -7.65 6.89 -13.43
CA SER A 105 -8.77 7.46 -12.66
C SER A 105 -9.35 8.76 -13.19
N SER A 106 -9.21 9.05 -14.49
CA SER A 106 -10.10 10.02 -15.12
C SER A 106 -11.47 9.38 -15.32
N ASP A 107 -12.53 10.14 -15.03
CA ASP A 107 -13.88 9.67 -15.25
C ASP A 107 -14.29 9.90 -16.70
N LEU A 108 -14.84 8.86 -17.32
CA LEU A 108 -15.43 8.90 -18.64
C LEU A 108 -16.94 8.97 -18.52
N THR A 109 -17.51 10.06 -18.99
CA THR A 109 -18.96 10.30 -18.86
C THR A 109 -19.72 9.74 -20.06
N LEU A 110 -20.67 8.84 -19.79
CA LEU A 110 -21.53 8.22 -20.79
C LEU A 110 -23.00 8.52 -20.50
N LYS A 111 -23.82 8.57 -21.57
CA LYS A 111 -25.26 8.77 -21.47
C LYS A 111 -25.97 7.42 -21.31
N LYS A 112 -26.66 7.21 -20.19
CA LYS A 112 -27.36 5.94 -19.86
C LYS A 112 -28.36 5.51 -20.92
N TYR A 113 -29.12 6.46 -21.53
CA TYR A 113 -30.13 6.13 -22.53
C TYR A 113 -29.48 5.50 -23.79
N LYS A 114 -28.29 6.01 -24.22
CA LYS A 114 -27.59 5.45 -25.37
C LYS A 114 -27.05 4.03 -25.13
N LEU A 115 -26.66 3.74 -23.92
CA LEU A 115 -26.26 2.39 -23.53
C LEU A 115 -27.45 1.42 -23.56
N LYS A 116 -28.62 1.86 -23.07
CA LYS A 116 -29.87 1.09 -23.14
C LYS A 116 -30.30 0.81 -24.56
N GLU A 117 -30.25 1.79 -25.46
CA GLU A 117 -30.60 1.64 -26.90
C GLU A 117 -29.73 0.54 -27.56
N LYS A 118 -28.51 0.36 -27.08
CA LYS A 118 -27.58 -0.70 -27.55
C LYS A 118 -27.72 -2.04 -26.81
N GLY A 119 -28.71 -2.15 -25.90
CA GLY A 119 -28.95 -3.37 -25.15
C GLY A 119 -27.93 -3.64 -24.02
N ILE A 120 -27.14 -2.64 -23.64
CA ILE A 120 -26.13 -2.80 -22.60
C ILE A 120 -26.80 -2.74 -21.22
N SER A 121 -26.47 -3.72 -20.37
CA SER A 121 -27.00 -3.81 -19.01
C SER A 121 -26.39 -2.72 -18.12
N LEU A 122 -27.22 -1.73 -17.73
CA LEU A 122 -26.79 -0.71 -16.77
C LEU A 122 -26.56 -1.24 -15.36
N GLU A 123 -27.24 -2.34 -15.01
CA GLU A 123 -27.08 -2.98 -13.69
C GLU A 123 -25.65 -3.48 -13.50
N LYS A 124 -25.11 -4.18 -14.50
CA LYS A 124 -23.71 -4.63 -14.51
C LYS A 124 -22.70 -3.47 -14.55
N LEU A 125 -23.02 -2.38 -15.23
CA LEU A 125 -22.15 -1.21 -15.32
C LEU A 125 -22.13 -0.37 -14.05
N ASN A 126 -23.21 -0.36 -13.27
CA ASN A 126 -23.25 0.39 -12.00
C ASN A 126 -22.22 -0.12 -10.99
N ASP A 127 -21.81 -1.39 -11.06
CA ASP A 127 -20.77 -1.96 -10.20
C ASP A 127 -19.38 -1.33 -10.46
N PHE A 128 -19.21 -0.74 -11.65
CA PHE A 128 -17.97 -0.06 -12.08
C PHE A 128 -18.06 1.47 -12.10
N ALA A 129 -19.26 2.01 -11.83
CA ALA A 129 -19.49 3.44 -11.87
C ALA A 129 -18.77 4.16 -10.72
N SER A 130 -18.20 5.33 -11.00
CA SER A 130 -17.76 6.23 -9.95
C SER A 130 -18.97 6.84 -9.20
N ILE A 131 -18.78 7.18 -7.93
CA ILE A 131 -19.86 7.56 -6.99
C ILE A 131 -20.46 8.95 -7.31
N ASP A 132 -19.84 9.72 -8.16
CA ASP A 132 -20.28 11.10 -8.47
C ASP A 132 -21.37 11.11 -9.55
N ASN A 133 -22.61 10.89 -9.13
CA ASN A 133 -23.81 10.95 -10.00
C ASN A 133 -24.59 12.24 -9.75
N SER A 134 -24.04 13.38 -10.15
CA SER A 134 -24.76 14.66 -10.13
C SER A 134 -25.94 14.69 -11.11
N ASP A 135 -25.91 13.90 -12.18
CA ASP A 135 -26.99 13.72 -13.15
C ASP A 135 -27.42 12.25 -13.23
N PRO A 136 -28.71 11.93 -12.92
CA PRO A 136 -29.19 10.55 -12.99
C PRO A 136 -29.17 9.94 -14.40
N ASN A 137 -29.06 10.75 -15.46
CA ASN A 137 -28.99 10.32 -16.86
C ASN A 137 -27.57 9.95 -17.32
N LEU A 138 -26.56 10.28 -16.52
CA LEU A 138 -25.15 10.02 -16.82
C LEU A 138 -24.61 8.87 -15.98
N ILE A 139 -23.60 8.22 -16.48
CA ILE A 139 -22.78 7.24 -15.76
C ILE A 139 -21.31 7.57 -16.01
N ASN A 140 -20.56 7.69 -14.94
CA ASN A 140 -19.12 7.91 -15.00
C ASN A 140 -18.39 6.59 -14.78
N LEU A 141 -17.58 6.19 -15.74
CA LEU A 141 -16.75 4.99 -15.67
C LEU A 141 -15.28 5.39 -15.56
N LYS A 142 -14.53 4.62 -14.81
CA LYS A 142 -13.09 4.85 -14.65
C LYS A 142 -12.36 4.62 -15.96
N SER A 143 -11.47 5.53 -16.31
CA SER A 143 -10.64 5.38 -17.50
C SER A 143 -9.16 5.61 -17.19
N THR A 144 -8.32 5.01 -18.02
CA THR A 144 -6.89 5.24 -18.05
C THR A 144 -6.51 5.74 -19.43
N GLN A 145 -5.92 6.92 -19.47
CA GLN A 145 -5.37 7.49 -20.69
C GLN A 145 -3.89 7.13 -20.75
N MET A 146 -3.40 6.70 -21.91
CA MET A 146 -2.02 6.29 -22.05
C MET A 146 -1.47 6.62 -23.45
N ASP A 147 -0.26 7.15 -23.49
CA ASP A 147 0.44 7.35 -24.76
C ASP A 147 1.06 6.05 -25.27
N LYS A 148 1.55 6.10 -26.51
CA LYS A 148 2.15 4.95 -27.18
C LYS A 148 3.31 4.34 -26.37
N ASN A 149 4.24 5.18 -25.90
CA ASN A 149 5.42 4.72 -25.18
C ASN A 149 5.07 3.99 -23.89
N GLY A 150 4.06 4.50 -23.14
CA GLY A 150 3.58 3.84 -21.93
C GLY A 150 2.92 2.50 -22.21
N PHE A 151 2.14 2.45 -23.30
CA PHE A 151 1.45 1.22 -23.67
C PHE A 151 2.43 0.12 -24.10
N GLU A 152 3.45 0.47 -24.85
CA GLU A 152 4.54 -0.45 -25.26
C GLU A 152 5.43 -0.84 -24.06
N TYR A 153 5.65 0.07 -23.11
CA TYR A 153 6.47 -0.19 -21.94
C TYR A 153 5.86 -1.25 -20.98
N PHE A 154 4.53 -1.23 -20.81
CA PHE A 154 3.86 -2.18 -19.90
C PHE A 154 3.58 -3.54 -20.52
N ASP A 155 3.76 -3.73 -21.84
CA ASP A 155 3.64 -4.99 -22.58
C ASP A 155 2.39 -5.81 -22.21
N PHE A 156 1.20 -5.22 -22.38
CA PHE A 156 -0.05 -5.81 -21.97
C PHE A 156 -0.43 -7.05 -22.79
N GLU A 157 -0.92 -8.07 -22.08
CA GLU A 157 -1.52 -9.25 -22.73
C GLU A 157 -3.02 -9.06 -22.96
N MET A 158 -3.50 -9.54 -24.12
CA MET A 158 -4.91 -9.46 -24.48
C MET A 158 -5.66 -10.73 -24.10
N TYR A 159 -6.87 -10.56 -23.54
CA TYR A 159 -7.85 -11.62 -23.46
C TYR A 159 -8.49 -11.87 -24.83
N LYS A 160 -8.88 -10.80 -25.55
CA LYS A 160 -9.50 -10.86 -26.87
C LYS A 160 -9.25 -9.56 -27.65
N GLY A 161 -9.21 -9.65 -28.98
CA GLY A 161 -9.00 -8.51 -29.84
C GLY A 161 -7.54 -8.19 -30.10
N ARG A 162 -7.21 -6.89 -30.27
CA ARG A 162 -5.86 -6.40 -30.57
C ARG A 162 -5.44 -5.25 -29.68
N LEU A 163 -4.16 -5.05 -29.53
CA LEU A 163 -3.56 -3.87 -28.91
C LEU A 163 -3.69 -2.65 -29.83
N PHE A 164 -3.43 -1.44 -29.29
CA PHE A 164 -3.31 -0.23 -30.09
C PHE A 164 -2.15 -0.35 -31.08
N ASN A 165 -2.35 0.20 -32.27
CA ASN A 165 -1.30 0.37 -33.27
C ASN A 165 -1.00 1.88 -33.46
N ASN A 166 0.01 2.21 -34.25
CA ASN A 166 0.43 3.60 -34.45
C ASN A 166 -0.69 4.53 -34.94
N ASN A 167 -1.63 4.01 -35.72
CA ASN A 167 -2.73 4.82 -36.27
C ASN A 167 -3.80 5.12 -35.22
N ASP A 168 -3.91 4.31 -34.15
CA ASP A 168 -4.89 4.51 -33.09
C ASP A 168 -4.52 5.73 -32.21
N TYR A 169 -3.26 6.18 -32.26
CA TYR A 169 -2.76 7.36 -31.54
C TYR A 169 -2.83 8.67 -32.32
N ILE A 170 -3.33 8.64 -33.56
CA ILE A 170 -3.38 9.82 -34.42
C ILE A 170 -4.80 10.11 -34.85
N LEU A 171 -5.35 11.26 -34.44
CA LEU A 171 -6.60 11.77 -34.98
C LEU A 171 -6.34 12.49 -36.31
N LYS A 172 -6.91 11.97 -37.40
CA LYS A 172 -6.73 12.53 -38.73
C LYS A 172 -7.75 13.60 -39.04
N SER A 173 -8.86 13.61 -38.37
CA SER A 173 -9.93 14.59 -38.55
C SER A 173 -10.74 14.80 -37.27
N THR A 174 -11.52 15.87 -37.25
CA THR A 174 -12.41 16.25 -36.15
C THR A 174 -13.50 15.21 -35.84
N SER A 175 -13.85 14.36 -36.81
CA SER A 175 -14.90 13.33 -36.72
C SER A 175 -14.38 11.92 -36.60
N ASP A 176 -13.08 11.74 -36.40
CA ASP A 176 -12.49 10.40 -36.24
C ASP A 176 -13.02 9.69 -35.00
N LYS A 177 -13.18 8.38 -35.13
CA LYS A 177 -13.50 7.51 -34.01
C LYS A 177 -12.25 7.18 -33.24
N LEU A 178 -12.38 7.01 -31.93
CA LEU A 178 -11.29 6.55 -31.08
C LEU A 178 -11.33 5.03 -30.93
N SER A 179 -10.21 4.37 -31.09
CA SER A 179 -10.05 2.99 -30.65
C SER A 179 -9.93 2.95 -29.14
N ILE A 180 -10.65 2.06 -28.49
CA ILE A 180 -10.60 1.86 -27.03
C ILE A 180 -10.36 0.41 -26.67
N ILE A 181 -9.65 0.18 -25.56
CA ILE A 181 -9.44 -1.13 -24.99
C ILE A 181 -10.10 -1.17 -23.63
N LEU A 182 -10.70 -2.30 -23.28
CA LEU A 182 -11.39 -2.49 -22.01
C LEU A 182 -10.59 -3.37 -21.06
N GLY A 183 -10.72 -3.14 -19.77
CA GLY A 183 -10.26 -4.08 -18.75
C GLY A 183 -11.07 -5.37 -18.73
N ASN A 184 -10.55 -6.39 -18.06
CA ASN A 184 -11.13 -7.74 -18.09
C ASN A 184 -12.56 -7.84 -17.58
N ASP A 185 -12.95 -7.01 -16.61
CA ASP A 185 -14.27 -7.05 -15.98
C ASP A 185 -15.40 -6.68 -16.95
N TYR A 186 -15.09 -5.99 -18.06
CA TYR A 186 -16.03 -5.62 -19.10
C TYR A 186 -16.31 -6.74 -20.13
N LYS A 187 -15.62 -7.88 -20.07
CA LYS A 187 -15.71 -8.96 -21.08
C LYS A 187 -17.11 -9.54 -21.30
N GLU A 188 -17.98 -9.48 -20.26
CA GLU A 188 -19.35 -9.97 -20.33
C GLU A 188 -20.38 -8.87 -20.64
N ILE A 189 -19.94 -7.62 -20.78
CA ILE A 189 -20.80 -6.46 -20.99
C ILE A 189 -20.69 -5.97 -22.42
N PHE A 190 -19.48 -5.97 -22.99
CA PHE A 190 -19.20 -5.46 -24.31
C PHE A 190 -18.53 -6.51 -25.21
N ASN A 191 -18.73 -6.35 -26.51
CA ASN A 191 -18.07 -7.14 -27.54
C ASN A 191 -17.07 -6.29 -28.34
N ILE A 192 -16.10 -6.96 -28.95
CA ILE A 192 -15.20 -6.33 -29.91
C ILE A 192 -16.01 -5.79 -31.09
N GLY A 193 -15.78 -4.54 -31.46
CA GLY A 193 -16.51 -3.82 -32.50
C GLY A 193 -17.70 -3.01 -32.00
N ASP A 194 -18.10 -3.17 -30.73
CA ASP A 194 -19.15 -2.32 -30.16
C ASP A 194 -18.65 -0.87 -30.12
N GLU A 195 -19.59 0.06 -30.30
CA GLU A 195 -19.32 1.49 -30.26
C GLU A 195 -19.97 2.10 -29.03
N ILE A 196 -19.26 2.94 -28.29
CA ILE A 196 -19.79 3.72 -27.18
C ILE A 196 -19.53 5.22 -27.43
N GLU A 197 -20.52 6.05 -27.07
CA GLU A 197 -20.38 7.50 -27.15
C GLU A 197 -20.04 8.03 -25.76
N PHE A 198 -19.00 8.85 -25.69
CA PHE A 198 -18.51 9.44 -24.46
C PHE A 198 -17.92 10.83 -24.69
N GLU A 199 -17.82 11.60 -23.64
CA GLU A 199 -17.10 12.86 -23.61
C GLU A 199 -15.69 12.62 -23.09
N TYR A 200 -14.70 13.16 -23.84
CA TYR A 200 -13.29 13.07 -23.52
C TYR A 200 -12.62 14.41 -23.76
N GLU A 201 -12.02 14.98 -22.71
CA GLU A 201 -11.31 16.28 -22.73
C GLU A 201 -12.16 17.43 -23.37
N GLY A 202 -13.45 17.47 -23.07
CA GLY A 202 -14.39 18.49 -23.56
C GLY A 202 -14.89 18.27 -24.97
N LYS A 203 -14.64 17.11 -25.57
CA LYS A 203 -15.11 16.75 -26.92
C LYS A 203 -15.84 15.40 -26.89
N LEU A 204 -16.94 15.31 -27.68
CA LEU A 204 -17.68 14.06 -27.85
C LEU A 204 -16.98 13.17 -28.89
N PHE A 205 -16.80 11.91 -28.53
CA PHE A 205 -16.23 10.87 -29.36
C PHE A 205 -17.14 9.65 -29.45
N ILE A 206 -16.96 8.91 -30.54
CA ILE A 206 -17.44 7.54 -30.67
C ILE A 206 -16.23 6.63 -30.51
N GLY A 207 -16.20 5.85 -29.41
CA GLY A 207 -15.16 4.87 -29.18
C GLY A 207 -15.53 3.52 -29.75
N THR A 208 -14.65 2.91 -30.53
CA THR A 208 -14.80 1.54 -31.01
C THR A 208 -13.96 0.61 -30.16
N ILE A 209 -14.58 -0.40 -29.59
CA ILE A 209 -13.90 -1.40 -28.74
C ILE A 209 -13.07 -2.34 -29.64
N ILE A 210 -11.74 -2.26 -29.51
CA ILE A 210 -10.81 -3.06 -30.33
C ILE A 210 -10.22 -4.23 -29.56
N GLY A 211 -10.29 -4.22 -28.23
CA GLY A 211 -9.68 -5.25 -27.40
C GLY A 211 -10.16 -5.25 -25.97
N ILE A 212 -9.88 -6.36 -25.28
CA ILE A 212 -10.11 -6.56 -23.85
C ILE A 212 -8.82 -7.10 -23.28
N LEU A 213 -8.29 -6.47 -22.22
CA LEU A 213 -7.08 -6.89 -21.55
C LEU A 213 -7.27 -8.20 -20.78
N LYS A 214 -6.17 -8.90 -20.57
CA LYS A 214 -6.13 -10.06 -19.67
C LYS A 214 -6.35 -9.60 -18.22
N GLU A 215 -6.86 -10.51 -17.40
CA GLU A 215 -7.06 -10.31 -15.98
C GLU A 215 -5.75 -9.94 -15.29
N ASP A 216 -5.85 -9.06 -14.27
CA ASP A 216 -4.72 -8.55 -13.48
C ASP A 216 -3.69 -7.70 -14.24
N SER A 217 -4.05 -7.15 -15.39
CA SER A 217 -3.24 -6.13 -16.06
C SER A 217 -3.09 -4.89 -15.16
N LYS A 218 -1.85 -4.41 -14.97
CA LYS A 218 -1.52 -3.32 -14.03
C LYS A 218 -0.62 -2.30 -14.65
N ILE A 219 -0.75 -1.06 -14.21
CA ILE A 219 0.23 0.01 -14.44
C ILE A 219 0.81 0.46 -13.11
N TYR A 220 2.03 0.98 -13.18
CA TYR A 220 2.72 1.55 -12.03
C TYR A 220 2.94 3.03 -12.30
N ASN A 221 2.58 3.90 -11.36
CA ASN A 221 2.85 5.33 -11.49
C ASN A 221 4.07 5.73 -10.66
N SER A 222 4.59 6.93 -10.91
CA SER A 222 5.73 7.50 -10.20
C SER A 222 5.51 7.63 -8.68
N ASN A 223 4.26 7.56 -8.22
CA ASN A 223 3.89 7.63 -6.80
C ASN A 223 3.70 6.24 -6.17
N ILE A 224 4.14 5.16 -6.84
CA ILE A 224 4.27 3.83 -6.20
C ILE A 224 2.98 3.01 -6.12
N HIS A 225 1.89 3.50 -6.61
CA HIS A 225 0.66 2.72 -6.59
C HIS A 225 0.48 1.95 -7.90
N SER A 226 0.38 0.63 -7.77
CA SER A 226 -0.11 -0.18 -8.88
C SER A 226 -1.61 0.08 -9.04
N THR A 227 -2.03 0.45 -10.24
CA THR A 227 -3.45 0.54 -10.59
C THR A 227 -3.82 -0.69 -11.40
N ASN A 228 -4.79 -1.45 -10.91
CA ASN A 228 -5.37 -2.56 -11.65
C ASN A 228 -6.29 -2.01 -12.74
N LEU A 229 -6.14 -2.52 -13.97
CA LEU A 229 -6.89 -2.08 -15.12
C LEU A 229 -8.16 -2.90 -15.39
N ASN A 230 -8.49 -3.89 -14.57
CA ASN A 230 -9.63 -4.77 -14.82
C ASN A 230 -10.95 -4.03 -15.01
N ASN A 231 -11.18 -2.97 -14.24
CA ASN A 231 -12.40 -2.13 -14.30
C ASN A 231 -12.16 -0.77 -14.96
N GLN A 232 -11.17 -0.65 -15.84
CA GLN A 232 -10.81 0.59 -16.52
C GLN A 232 -11.15 0.52 -18.02
N ILE A 233 -11.51 1.67 -18.58
CA ILE A 233 -11.55 1.88 -20.03
C ILE A 233 -10.23 2.54 -20.43
N ILE A 234 -9.47 1.89 -21.29
CA ILE A 234 -8.15 2.38 -21.72
C ILE A 234 -8.33 3.20 -23.00
N LEU A 235 -7.94 4.47 -22.93
CA LEU A 235 -7.97 5.41 -24.02
C LEU A 235 -6.55 5.71 -24.53
N PRO A 236 -6.35 5.83 -25.84
CA PRO A 236 -5.11 6.33 -26.36
C PRO A 236 -4.99 7.83 -26.07
N LEU A 237 -3.85 8.27 -25.61
CA LEU A 237 -3.51 9.69 -25.56
C LEU A 237 -3.08 10.12 -26.96
N VAL A 238 -3.98 10.77 -27.68
CA VAL A 238 -3.85 10.98 -29.12
C VAL A 238 -3.09 12.24 -29.48
N ASP A 239 -2.35 12.19 -30.58
CA ASP A 239 -1.80 13.35 -31.24
C ASP A 239 -2.77 13.86 -32.33
N LEU A 240 -2.90 15.17 -32.47
CA LEU A 240 -3.72 15.74 -33.54
C LEU A 240 -2.92 15.76 -34.86
N GLY A 241 -3.35 14.94 -35.81
CA GLY A 241 -2.82 14.90 -37.16
C GLY A 241 -3.45 15.96 -38.07
N TYR A 242 -4.23 16.91 -37.53
CA TYR A 242 -4.87 17.99 -38.27
C TYR A 242 -4.79 19.30 -37.49
N VAL A 243 -4.95 20.42 -38.18
CA VAL A 243 -4.98 21.74 -37.55
C VAL A 243 -6.39 22.06 -37.07
N PRO A 244 -6.59 22.33 -35.75
CA PRO A 244 -7.89 22.71 -35.22
C PRO A 244 -8.45 23.97 -35.83
N ILE A 245 -9.69 23.90 -36.34
CA ILE A 245 -10.37 25.05 -36.98
C ILE A 245 -11.40 25.65 -36.01
N ASN A 246 -12.08 24.82 -35.26
CA ASN A 246 -13.13 25.26 -34.35
C ASN A 246 -12.64 25.32 -32.90
N GLU A 247 -13.41 26.02 -32.02
CA GLU A 247 -13.04 26.24 -30.62
C GLU A 247 -13.01 24.93 -29.80
N VAL A 248 -13.87 23.96 -30.14
CA VAL A 248 -13.92 22.65 -29.44
C VAL A 248 -12.62 21.87 -29.71
N ASP A 249 -12.15 21.87 -30.96
CA ASP A 249 -10.89 21.18 -31.30
C ASP A 249 -9.65 21.89 -30.72
N LYS A 250 -9.69 23.23 -30.62
CA LYS A 250 -8.61 24.00 -29.97
C LYS A 250 -8.59 23.69 -28.46
N LEU A 251 -9.76 23.64 -27.84
CA LEU A 251 -9.90 23.27 -26.43
C LEU A 251 -9.38 21.86 -26.20
N PHE A 252 -9.80 20.91 -27.02
CA PHE A 252 -9.35 19.52 -26.95
C PHE A 252 -7.80 19.43 -27.09
N ARG A 253 -7.22 20.13 -28.09
CA ARG A 253 -5.76 20.20 -28.26
C ARG A 253 -5.05 20.74 -27.02
N ALA A 254 -5.54 21.85 -26.46
CA ALA A 254 -4.97 22.46 -25.28
C ALA A 254 -5.02 21.51 -24.07
N ASN A 255 -6.15 20.83 -23.87
CA ASN A 255 -6.30 19.85 -22.80
C ASN A 255 -5.33 18.68 -22.97
N ILE A 256 -5.26 18.09 -24.18
CA ILE A 256 -4.36 16.96 -24.46
C ILE A 256 -2.88 17.34 -24.24
N TYR A 257 -2.42 18.48 -24.78
CA TYR A 257 -1.01 18.87 -24.63
C TYR A 257 -0.65 19.22 -23.20
N THR A 258 -1.56 19.88 -22.48
CA THR A 258 -1.36 20.14 -21.05
C THR A 258 -1.33 18.83 -20.25
N THR A 259 -2.21 17.89 -20.57
CA THR A 259 -2.24 16.56 -19.93
C THR A 259 -0.95 15.80 -20.20
N ILE A 260 -0.43 15.80 -21.44
CA ILE A 260 0.84 15.13 -21.80
C ILE A 260 2.00 15.70 -20.98
N LEU A 261 2.05 17.02 -20.79
CA LEU A 261 3.17 17.69 -20.11
C LEU A 261 3.04 17.67 -18.58
N THR A 262 1.82 17.63 -18.04
CA THR A 262 1.61 17.70 -16.60
C THR A 262 1.70 16.33 -15.95
N GLY A 263 2.74 16.11 -15.16
CA GLY A 263 2.94 14.85 -14.43
C GLY A 263 3.26 13.66 -15.36
N ALA A 264 4.02 13.92 -16.42
CA ALA A 264 4.54 12.85 -17.28
C ALA A 264 5.64 12.06 -16.57
N ASN A 265 5.78 10.79 -16.95
CA ASN A 265 6.82 9.92 -16.41
C ASN A 265 8.03 9.92 -17.38
N VAL A 266 9.20 10.01 -16.78
CA VAL A 266 10.49 9.81 -17.42
C VAL A 266 11.10 8.58 -16.79
N ILE A 267 11.23 7.51 -17.55
CA ILE A 267 11.68 6.20 -17.06
C ILE A 267 13.07 5.95 -17.60
N ALA A 268 14.02 5.71 -16.71
CA ALA A 268 15.42 5.49 -17.07
C ALA A 268 15.98 4.25 -16.37
N ASP A 269 17.09 3.72 -16.87
CA ASP A 269 17.82 2.65 -16.19
C ASP A 269 18.44 3.15 -14.88
N VAL A 270 18.54 2.28 -13.89
CA VAL A 270 19.12 2.59 -12.57
C VAL A 270 20.55 3.14 -12.70
N ASP A 271 21.30 2.66 -13.68
CA ASP A 271 22.68 3.10 -13.95
C ASP A 271 22.77 4.42 -14.72
N THR A 272 21.65 5.00 -15.14
CA THR A 272 21.63 6.25 -15.88
C THR A 272 21.91 7.44 -14.95
N ASP A 273 22.86 8.30 -15.33
CA ASP A 273 23.19 9.48 -14.55
C ASP A 273 22.03 10.49 -14.52
N ASN A 274 21.46 10.69 -13.33
CA ASN A 274 20.38 11.64 -13.07
C ASN A 274 20.68 13.06 -13.56
N ILE A 275 21.96 13.47 -13.46
CA ILE A 275 22.43 14.78 -13.90
C ILE A 275 22.31 14.89 -15.42
N LYS A 276 22.61 13.81 -16.15
CA LYS A 276 22.50 13.77 -17.61
C LYS A 276 21.05 13.95 -18.05
N ILE A 277 20.11 13.20 -17.46
CA ILE A 277 18.68 13.31 -17.77
C ILE A 277 18.18 14.73 -17.52
N THR A 278 18.46 15.28 -16.34
CA THR A 278 18.05 16.64 -15.97
C THR A 278 18.62 17.67 -16.94
N LYS A 279 19.88 17.52 -17.34
CA LYS A 279 20.55 18.40 -18.30
C LYS A 279 19.89 18.34 -19.68
N THR A 280 19.64 17.14 -20.21
CA THR A 280 18.96 16.92 -21.50
C THR A 280 17.58 17.58 -21.51
N ILE A 281 16.77 17.35 -20.47
CA ILE A 281 15.43 17.96 -20.37
C ILE A 281 15.52 19.49 -20.31
N ASN A 282 16.45 20.04 -19.50
CA ASN A 282 16.64 21.49 -19.39
C ASN A 282 17.11 22.10 -20.73
N GLU A 283 17.99 21.43 -21.49
CA GLU A 283 18.42 21.87 -22.81
C GLU A 283 17.26 21.89 -23.80
N LEU A 284 16.39 20.87 -23.77
CA LEU A 284 15.16 20.86 -24.57
C LEU A 284 14.22 21.99 -24.16
N CYS A 285 13.98 22.18 -22.86
CA CYS A 285 13.14 23.26 -22.36
C CYS A 285 13.64 24.64 -22.75
N ASN A 286 14.96 24.84 -22.77
CA ASN A 286 15.57 26.10 -23.25
C ASN A 286 15.43 26.29 -24.76
N ARG A 287 15.68 25.24 -25.56
CA ARG A 287 15.57 25.27 -27.01
C ARG A 287 14.18 25.65 -27.48
N PHE A 288 13.15 25.10 -26.85
CA PHE A 288 11.75 25.36 -27.16
C PHE A 288 11.14 26.54 -26.38
N GLY A 289 11.92 27.24 -25.55
CA GLY A 289 11.42 28.34 -24.73
C GLY A 289 10.40 27.96 -23.67
N VAL A 290 10.33 26.69 -23.33
CA VAL A 290 9.33 26.12 -22.41
C VAL A 290 9.69 26.35 -20.93
N MET A 291 10.93 26.84 -20.66
CA MET A 291 11.36 27.19 -19.28
C MET A 291 10.44 28.22 -18.60
N ARG A 292 9.74 29.06 -19.39
CA ARG A 292 8.76 30.04 -18.85
C ARG A 292 7.57 29.42 -18.13
N TYR A 293 7.31 28.13 -18.38
CA TYR A 293 6.26 27.36 -17.71
C TYR A 293 6.76 26.63 -16.45
N GLU A 294 8.01 26.91 -16.05
CA GLU A 294 8.64 26.39 -14.83
C GLU A 294 8.61 24.84 -14.76
N PRO A 295 9.30 24.17 -15.69
CA PRO A 295 9.41 22.72 -15.65
C PRO A 295 10.16 22.26 -14.41
N SER A 296 9.68 21.19 -13.79
CA SER A 296 10.31 20.54 -12.66
C SER A 296 10.39 19.04 -12.90
N LEU A 297 11.60 18.51 -12.85
CA LEU A 297 11.84 17.08 -12.86
C LEU A 297 12.07 16.61 -11.41
N THR A 298 11.14 15.85 -10.90
CA THR A 298 11.24 15.25 -9.56
C THR A 298 11.47 13.77 -9.70
N SER A 299 12.54 13.27 -9.08
CA SER A 299 12.74 11.83 -8.96
C SER A 299 11.77 11.26 -7.94
N SER A 300 11.08 10.18 -8.28
CA SER A 300 10.34 9.39 -7.31
C SER A 300 11.28 8.83 -6.23
N THR A 301 12.56 8.62 -6.57
CA THR A 301 13.57 8.18 -5.62
C THR A 301 13.94 9.25 -4.61
N ASN A 302 13.97 10.54 -4.96
CA ASN A 302 14.31 11.60 -3.99
C ASN A 302 13.25 11.73 -2.87
N GLY A 303 11.97 11.72 -3.21
CA GLY A 303 10.90 11.64 -2.22
C GLY A 303 10.94 10.33 -1.45
N MET A 304 11.34 9.27 -2.12
CA MET A 304 11.44 7.93 -1.58
C MET A 304 12.67 7.74 -0.70
N ASP A 305 13.83 8.27 -1.07
CA ASP A 305 15.04 8.24 -0.24
C ASP A 305 14.80 8.97 1.09
N LEU A 306 14.09 10.10 1.07
CA LEU A 306 13.65 10.78 2.29
C LEU A 306 12.68 9.91 3.09
N PHE A 307 11.67 9.33 2.43
CA PHE A 307 10.68 8.47 3.06
C PHE A 307 11.31 7.16 3.59
N ILE A 308 12.26 6.58 2.86
CA ILE A 308 13.03 5.41 3.29
C ILE A 308 13.88 5.76 4.51
N ASN A 309 14.63 6.86 4.47
CA ASN A 309 15.44 7.29 5.57
C ASN A 309 14.59 7.61 6.82
N GLU A 310 13.45 8.28 6.65
CA GLU A 310 12.49 8.51 7.72
C GLU A 310 11.87 7.20 8.22
N SER A 311 11.49 6.29 7.34
CA SER A 311 10.92 5.00 7.73
C SER A 311 11.94 4.08 8.38
N ASP A 312 13.22 4.14 7.98
CA ASP A 312 14.29 3.41 8.64
C ASP A 312 14.57 3.96 10.04
N GLN A 313 14.49 5.26 10.22
CA GLN A 313 14.57 5.86 11.56
C GLN A 313 13.37 5.43 12.42
N VAL A 314 12.16 5.49 11.87
CA VAL A 314 10.95 5.03 12.56
C VAL A 314 11.06 3.55 12.91
N ARG A 315 11.53 2.69 12.00
CA ARG A 315 11.77 1.26 12.28
C ARG A 315 12.79 1.04 13.38
N LYS A 316 13.90 1.77 13.40
CA LYS A 316 14.91 1.72 14.49
C LYS A 316 14.29 2.12 15.82
N ILE A 317 13.51 3.20 15.84
CA ILE A 317 12.79 3.66 17.04
C ILE A 317 11.79 2.60 17.50
N MET A 318 10.99 2.03 16.59
CA MET A 318 10.04 0.95 16.90
C MET A 318 10.75 -0.28 17.46
N PHE A 319 11.86 -0.68 16.88
CA PHE A 319 12.64 -1.80 17.39
C PHE A 319 13.15 -1.57 18.82
N VAL A 320 13.69 -0.37 19.08
CA VAL A 320 14.10 0.02 20.44
C VAL A 320 12.91 0.04 21.39
N MET A 321 11.75 0.55 20.97
CA MET A 321 10.52 0.53 21.77
C MET A 321 10.05 -0.90 22.09
N ILE A 322 10.08 -1.80 21.13
CA ILE A 322 9.75 -3.22 21.33
C ILE A 322 10.67 -3.83 22.40
N LEU A 323 11.99 -3.62 22.28
CA LEU A 323 12.95 -4.10 23.26
C LEU A 323 12.69 -3.54 24.66
N LEU A 324 12.43 -2.24 24.76
CA LEU A 324 12.20 -1.55 26.03
C LEU A 324 10.91 -2.02 26.71
N ILE A 325 9.82 -2.13 25.97
CA ILE A 325 8.52 -2.63 26.46
C ILE A 325 8.67 -4.09 26.90
N THR A 326 9.39 -4.91 26.13
CA THR A 326 9.64 -6.32 26.47
C THR A 326 10.45 -6.42 27.76
N PHE A 327 11.51 -5.64 27.89
CA PHE A 327 12.34 -5.61 29.12
C PHE A 327 11.53 -5.17 30.34
N LEU A 328 10.77 -4.08 30.24
CA LEU A 328 9.93 -3.59 31.35
C LEU A 328 8.85 -4.62 31.73
N SER A 329 8.25 -5.30 30.76
CA SER A 329 7.22 -6.31 31.02
C SER A 329 7.81 -7.52 31.73
N ILE A 330 8.97 -8.04 31.28
CA ILE A 330 9.67 -9.14 31.93
C ILE A 330 10.05 -8.76 33.36
N PHE A 331 10.65 -7.57 33.57
CA PHE A 331 11.07 -7.08 34.86
C PHE A 331 9.89 -6.96 35.84
N SER A 332 8.79 -6.35 35.39
CA SER A 332 7.56 -6.24 36.18
C SER A 332 6.98 -7.61 36.56
N PHE A 333 6.99 -8.54 35.59
CA PHE A 333 6.50 -9.90 35.81
C PHE A 333 7.34 -10.66 36.84
N VAL A 334 8.68 -10.58 36.75
CA VAL A 334 9.60 -11.19 37.71
C VAL A 334 9.41 -10.62 39.12
N ILE A 335 9.31 -9.30 39.28
CA ILE A 335 9.07 -8.65 40.57
C ILE A 335 7.75 -9.13 41.15
N ASN A 336 6.73 -9.19 40.34
CA ASN A 336 5.39 -9.61 40.79
C ASN A 336 5.40 -11.06 41.29
N ILE A 337 6.05 -11.97 40.59
CA ILE A 337 6.17 -13.36 41.04
C ILE A 337 7.02 -13.47 42.30
N TYR A 338 8.12 -12.71 42.37
CA TYR A 338 8.99 -12.65 43.53
C TYR A 338 8.21 -12.23 44.79
N ASN A 339 7.42 -11.16 44.74
CA ASN A 339 6.57 -10.70 45.83
C ASN A 339 5.55 -11.76 46.24
N LYS A 340 4.99 -12.49 45.27
CA LYS A 340 4.04 -13.58 45.54
C LYS A 340 4.70 -14.75 46.28
N ILE A 341 5.92 -15.12 45.92
CA ILE A 341 6.67 -16.20 46.60
C ILE A 341 6.99 -15.76 48.02
N GLU A 342 7.43 -14.54 48.24
CA GLU A 342 7.73 -14.03 49.58
C GLU A 342 6.51 -14.06 50.49
N LYS A 343 5.35 -13.63 49.97
CA LYS A 343 4.07 -13.65 50.70
C LYS A 343 3.61 -15.06 51.06
N ASN A 344 3.93 -16.06 50.25
CA ASN A 344 3.52 -17.46 50.49
C ASN A 344 4.66 -18.32 51.04
N SER A 345 5.82 -17.78 51.39
CA SER A 345 7.03 -18.51 51.78
C SER A 345 6.82 -19.41 52.99
N ARG A 346 6.11 -18.97 54.05
CA ARG A 346 5.75 -19.80 55.24
C ARG A 346 5.01 -21.08 54.85
N ARG A 347 4.08 -20.95 53.88
CA ARG A 347 3.27 -22.10 53.46
C ARG A 347 4.14 -23.10 52.66
N TYR A 348 5.00 -22.64 51.77
CA TYR A 348 5.90 -23.52 51.03
C TYR A 348 6.86 -24.25 51.95
N LEU A 349 7.32 -23.59 53.02
CA LEU A 349 8.15 -24.22 54.02
C LEU A 349 7.37 -25.36 54.74
N ILE A 350 6.11 -25.16 55.12
CA ILE A 350 5.28 -26.19 55.74
C ILE A 350 5.11 -27.38 54.78
N HIS A 351 4.87 -27.15 53.49
CA HIS A 351 4.75 -28.21 52.50
C HIS A 351 6.07 -28.98 52.31
N ILE A 352 7.22 -28.31 52.32
CA ILE A 352 8.53 -28.94 52.24
C ILE A 352 8.78 -29.80 53.50
N LEU A 353 8.42 -29.30 54.69
CA LEU A 353 8.53 -30.05 55.95
C LEU A 353 7.59 -31.27 56.00
N GLN A 354 6.48 -31.23 55.27
CA GLN A 354 5.56 -32.36 55.08
C GLN A 354 6.00 -33.32 53.94
N GLY A 355 7.19 -33.15 53.36
CA GLY A 355 7.74 -34.05 52.37
C GLY A 355 7.44 -33.67 50.90
N ALA A 356 6.91 -32.47 50.65
CA ALA A 356 6.76 -31.99 49.27
C ALA A 356 8.13 -31.65 48.66
N SER A 357 8.41 -32.15 47.45
CA SER A 357 9.61 -31.76 46.72
C SER A 357 9.52 -30.33 46.18
N ILE A 358 10.63 -29.63 46.17
CA ILE A 358 10.75 -28.29 45.56
C ILE A 358 10.24 -28.31 44.12
N GLY A 359 10.49 -29.40 43.37
CA GLY A 359 9.99 -29.60 42.00
C GLY A 359 8.47 -29.56 41.89
N ASN A 360 7.71 -30.09 42.86
CA ASN A 360 6.25 -30.03 42.87
C ASN A 360 5.73 -28.59 43.07
N ILE A 361 6.43 -27.80 43.86
CA ILE A 361 6.09 -26.39 44.09
C ILE A 361 6.37 -25.58 42.82
N LEU A 362 7.53 -25.81 42.19
CA LEU A 362 7.90 -25.18 40.90
C LEU A 362 6.89 -25.54 39.81
N PHE A 363 6.50 -26.78 39.69
CA PHE A 363 5.53 -27.22 38.69
C PHE A 363 4.15 -26.58 38.89
N SER A 364 3.72 -26.38 40.16
CA SER A 364 2.49 -25.65 40.47
C SER A 364 2.57 -24.18 40.01
N TYR A 365 3.70 -23.53 40.20
CA TYR A 365 3.96 -22.16 39.68
C TYR A 365 3.98 -22.09 38.15
N LEU A 366 4.64 -23.04 37.52
CA LEU A 366 4.66 -23.15 36.04
C LEU A 366 3.25 -23.22 35.46
N LEU A 367 2.41 -24.07 36.03
CA LEU A 367 1.01 -24.19 35.63
C LEU A 367 0.23 -22.87 35.83
N GLU A 368 0.48 -22.18 36.94
CA GLU A 368 -0.20 -20.91 37.20
C GLU A 368 0.25 -19.80 36.20
N VAL A 369 1.56 -19.71 35.93
CA VAL A 369 2.12 -18.81 34.93
C VAL A 369 1.56 -19.12 33.54
N PHE A 370 1.49 -20.38 33.16
CA PHE A 370 0.96 -20.83 31.90
C PHE A 370 -0.54 -20.44 31.72
N ILE A 371 -1.35 -20.56 32.78
CA ILE A 371 -2.75 -20.12 32.75
C ILE A 371 -2.86 -18.61 32.56
N ILE A 372 -2.01 -17.83 33.24
CA ILE A 372 -1.98 -16.37 33.12
C ILE A 372 -1.64 -15.97 31.69
N ILE A 373 -0.60 -16.57 31.11
CA ILE A 373 -0.13 -16.33 29.75
C ILE A 373 -1.21 -16.69 28.73
N LEU A 374 -1.78 -17.90 28.77
CA LEU A 374 -2.85 -18.31 27.85
C LEU A 374 -4.07 -17.39 27.92
N SER A 375 -4.44 -16.96 29.14
CA SER A 375 -5.57 -16.04 29.31
C SER A 375 -5.25 -14.67 28.71
N SER A 376 -4.03 -14.18 28.84
CA SER A 376 -3.57 -12.90 28.30
C SER A 376 -3.52 -12.93 26.77
N LEU A 377 -3.04 -14.02 26.17
CA LEU A 377 -3.06 -14.24 24.71
C LEU A 377 -4.48 -14.30 24.17
N GLY A 378 -5.37 -14.99 24.86
CA GLY A 378 -6.78 -15.05 24.46
C GLY A 378 -7.45 -13.68 24.41
N ILE A 379 -7.19 -12.84 25.42
CA ILE A 379 -7.73 -11.47 25.47
C ILE A 379 -7.12 -10.60 24.36
N SER A 380 -5.80 -10.62 24.20
CA SER A 380 -5.13 -9.82 23.14
C SER A 380 -5.54 -10.25 21.73
N SER A 381 -5.67 -11.56 21.48
CA SER A 381 -6.15 -12.07 20.19
C SER A 381 -7.61 -11.65 19.90
N TYR A 382 -8.45 -11.60 20.94
CA TYR A 382 -9.82 -11.12 20.80
C TYR A 382 -9.86 -9.62 20.44
N LEU A 383 -9.02 -8.79 21.05
CA LEU A 383 -8.93 -7.36 20.77
C LEU A 383 -8.42 -7.07 19.35
N LEU A 384 -7.51 -7.91 18.84
CA LEU A 384 -6.87 -7.73 17.53
C LEU A 384 -7.68 -8.28 16.34
N ARG A 385 -8.74 -9.05 16.58
CA ARG A 385 -9.47 -9.80 15.53
C ARG A 385 -10.00 -8.96 14.38
N ASN A 386 -10.29 -7.67 14.60
CA ASN A 386 -10.86 -6.77 13.61
C ASN A 386 -9.83 -5.85 12.94
N GLU A 387 -8.62 -5.78 13.50
CA GLU A 387 -7.62 -4.79 13.07
C GLU A 387 -6.45 -5.42 12.31
N ILE A 388 -6.22 -6.71 12.49
CA ILE A 388 -5.05 -7.37 11.91
C ILE A 388 -5.42 -8.76 11.40
N SER A 389 -5.02 -9.08 10.17
CA SER A 389 -4.98 -10.46 9.69
C SER A 389 -3.84 -11.20 10.40
N ILE A 390 -4.12 -11.76 11.58
CA ILE A 390 -3.11 -12.42 12.41
C ILE A 390 -2.62 -13.67 11.69
N SER A 391 -1.40 -13.61 11.14
CA SER A 391 -0.74 -14.80 10.61
C SER A 391 -0.41 -15.78 11.75
N TYR A 392 -0.71 -17.09 11.54
CA TYR A 392 -0.36 -18.15 12.49
C TYR A 392 1.14 -18.19 12.85
N LYS A 393 2.01 -17.75 11.96
CA LYS A 393 3.46 -17.61 12.17
C LYS A 393 3.78 -16.60 13.28
N PHE A 394 2.97 -15.58 13.37
CA PHE A 394 3.11 -14.51 14.35
C PHE A 394 2.69 -14.97 15.76
N LEU A 395 1.56 -15.68 15.85
CA LEU A 395 1.13 -16.30 17.10
C LEU A 395 2.17 -17.29 17.64
N LEU A 396 2.83 -18.04 16.75
CA LEU A 396 3.88 -18.99 17.08
C LEU A 396 5.13 -18.29 17.63
N LEU A 397 5.52 -17.15 17.06
CA LEU A 397 6.64 -16.33 17.55
C LEU A 397 6.36 -15.79 18.95
N LEU A 398 5.17 -15.26 19.21
CA LEU A 398 4.75 -14.80 20.54
C LEU A 398 4.79 -15.94 21.55
N LEU A 399 4.27 -17.10 21.21
CA LEU A 399 4.31 -18.31 22.05
C LEU A 399 5.74 -18.72 22.42
N LEU A 400 6.69 -18.63 21.48
CA LEU A 400 8.11 -18.90 21.72
C LEU A 400 8.71 -17.89 22.71
N ILE A 401 8.45 -16.60 22.52
CA ILE A 401 8.92 -15.55 23.43
C ILE A 401 8.41 -15.81 24.86
N GLU A 402 7.16 -16.20 25.00
CA GLU A 402 6.54 -16.49 26.29
C GLU A 402 7.12 -17.72 26.98
N ILE A 403 7.43 -18.77 26.23
CA ILE A 403 8.10 -19.96 26.77
C ILE A 403 9.46 -19.56 27.34
N ILE A 404 10.22 -18.73 26.62
CA ILE A 404 11.52 -18.23 27.08
C ILE A 404 11.36 -17.41 28.37
N VAL A 405 10.42 -16.48 28.40
CA VAL A 405 10.10 -15.67 29.60
C VAL A 405 9.72 -16.56 30.78
N SER A 406 8.87 -17.57 30.55
CA SER A 406 8.46 -18.52 31.57
C SER A 406 9.64 -19.31 32.17
N ILE A 407 10.59 -19.73 31.32
CA ILE A 407 11.81 -20.44 31.77
C ILE A 407 12.67 -19.51 32.63
N ILE A 408 12.88 -18.27 32.22
CA ILE A 408 13.66 -17.28 32.99
C ILE A 408 13.03 -17.06 34.37
N VAL A 409 11.71 -16.83 34.39
CA VAL A 409 10.96 -16.64 35.64
C VAL A 409 11.07 -17.87 36.56
N CYS A 410 10.93 -19.07 35.99
CA CYS A 410 11.02 -20.31 36.78
C CYS A 410 12.44 -20.55 37.31
N SER A 411 13.47 -20.21 36.58
CA SER A 411 14.85 -20.30 37.06
C SER A 411 15.09 -19.37 38.26
N ALA A 412 14.59 -18.13 38.20
CA ALA A 412 14.67 -17.17 39.30
C ALA A 412 13.91 -17.67 40.55
N ILE A 413 12.74 -18.31 40.35
CA ILE A 413 11.96 -18.94 41.42
C ILE A 413 12.74 -20.11 42.06
N ALA A 414 13.31 -20.99 41.23
CA ALA A 414 14.07 -22.15 41.68
C ALA A 414 15.30 -21.71 42.54
N TYR A 415 16.03 -20.72 42.07
CA TYR A 415 17.16 -20.13 42.80
C TYR A 415 16.72 -19.61 44.18
N ARG A 416 15.59 -18.89 44.25
CA ARG A 416 15.09 -18.36 45.50
C ARG A 416 14.61 -19.44 46.48
N LEU A 417 13.92 -20.46 46.00
CA LEU A 417 13.43 -21.56 46.82
C LEU A 417 14.58 -22.42 47.43
N ASN A 418 15.64 -22.65 46.64
CA ASN A 418 16.81 -23.35 47.10
C ASN A 418 17.59 -22.59 48.19
N ASN A 419 17.55 -21.24 48.14
CA ASN A 419 18.24 -20.39 49.11
C ASN A 419 17.36 -20.00 50.34
N LEU A 420 16.16 -20.54 50.45
CA LEU A 420 15.33 -20.37 51.66
C LEU A 420 15.86 -21.25 52.76
N SER A 421 16.62 -20.67 53.67
CA SER A 421 16.99 -21.37 54.92
C SER A 421 15.81 -21.37 55.88
N SER A 422 15.51 -22.54 56.43
CA SER A 422 14.43 -22.76 57.43
C SER A 422 14.49 -21.79 58.60
N ASP A 423 15.67 -21.43 59.07
CA ASP A 423 15.88 -20.55 60.22
C ASP A 423 15.50 -19.08 59.97
N LYS A 424 15.65 -18.57 58.73
CA LYS A 424 15.31 -17.17 58.39
C LYS A 424 13.82 -16.94 58.28
N ILE A 425 13.06 -17.98 57.89
CA ILE A 425 11.61 -17.86 57.63
C ILE A 425 10.82 -18.03 58.90
N LEU A 426 11.28 -18.90 59.84
CA LEU A 426 10.62 -19.13 61.11
C LEU A 426 10.89 -17.99 62.11
N ARG A 427 11.91 -17.17 61.96
CA ARG A 427 12.26 -16.02 62.82
C ARG A 427 11.65 -14.67 62.39
N ARG A 428 11.03 -14.59 61.22
CA ARG A 428 10.28 -13.39 60.80
C ARG A 428 8.87 -13.44 61.38
N GLU A 429 8.70 -12.89 62.56
CA GLU A 429 7.42 -12.41 63.08
C GLU A 429 7.01 -11.10 62.42
#